data_43bb92189a9d04aef8d2dbfeec0e71ef
#
_entry.id   43bb92189a9d04aef8d2dbfeec0e71ef
#
_cell.length_a   1.000
_cell.length_b   1.000
_cell.length_c   1.000
_cell.angle_alpha   90.00
_cell.angle_beta   90.00
_cell.angle_gamma   90.00
#
_symmetry.space_group_name_H-M   'P 1'
#
loop_
_entity.id
_entity.type
_entity.pdbx_description
1 polymer ?
#
loop_
_entity_poly.entity_id
_entity_poly.type
_entity_poly.pdbx_seq_one_letter_code
_entity_poly.pdbx_strand_id
1 'polypeptide(L)'
;MEQFLAHHFAAFHQPDNLVVPIPLHRHRYLARRHNQSAELARWLAPADEFAPAILFRQHHNKSQAGLNQAQRQKNVAGAFTMAPKSRPTLSGRPVILIGDVITTGATLTAATNCLLAARSGPVYGLVLARVL
;
A
#
# COMPACT_ATOMS: atom_id res chain seq x y z
N MET A 1 17.93 5.85 -9.72
CA MET A 1 16.70 5.12 -9.39
C MET A 1 15.57 6.04 -8.98
N GLU A 2 15.83 7.00 -8.12
CA GLU A 2 14.80 7.95 -7.67
C GLU A 2 14.21 8.75 -8.83
N GLN A 3 15.05 9.19 -9.78
CA GLN A 3 14.59 9.91 -10.97
C GLN A 3 13.71 9.01 -11.85
N PHE A 4 14.05 7.73 -11.95
CA PHE A 4 13.26 6.76 -12.69
C PHE A 4 11.87 6.60 -12.07
N LEU A 5 11.80 6.48 -10.75
CA LEU A 5 10.54 6.38 -10.04
C LEU A 5 9.70 7.66 -10.18
N ALA A 6 10.35 8.81 -10.10
CA ALA A 6 9.67 10.09 -10.29
C ALA A 6 9.07 10.20 -11.68
N HIS A 7 9.77 9.71 -12.69
CA HIS A 7 9.28 9.71 -14.07
C HIS A 7 8.03 8.81 -14.20
N HIS A 8 8.08 7.61 -13.65
CA HIS A 8 6.92 6.71 -13.68
C HIS A 8 5.76 7.23 -12.85
N PHE A 9 6.05 7.81 -11.69
CA PHE A 9 5.02 8.44 -10.87
C PHE A 9 4.31 9.53 -11.66
N ALA A 10 5.06 10.40 -12.33
CA ALA A 10 4.48 11.50 -13.11
C ALA A 10 3.59 10.99 -14.26
N ALA A 11 3.90 9.81 -14.82
CA ALA A 11 3.10 9.23 -15.89
C ALA A 11 1.69 8.82 -15.44
N PHE A 12 1.53 8.45 -14.17
CA PHE A 12 0.23 8.03 -13.62
C PHE A 12 -0.45 9.13 -12.80
N HIS A 13 0.32 10.11 -12.35
CA HIS A 13 -0.17 11.12 -11.43
C HIS A 13 -1.19 12.04 -12.12
N GLN A 14 -2.31 12.26 -11.46
CA GLN A 14 -3.36 13.20 -11.85
C GLN A 14 -3.73 14.06 -10.65
N PRO A 15 -4.35 15.24 -10.88
CA PRO A 15 -4.89 16.03 -9.77
C PRO A 15 -5.84 15.18 -8.92
N ASP A 16 -5.86 15.42 -7.61
CA ASP A 16 -6.67 14.71 -6.63
C ASP A 16 -6.28 13.26 -6.35
N ASN A 17 -5.15 12.79 -6.87
CA ASN A 17 -4.63 11.51 -6.45
C ASN A 17 -4.30 11.52 -4.95
N LEU A 18 -4.49 10.37 -4.32
CA LEU A 18 -3.92 10.11 -3.01
C LEU A 18 -2.74 9.18 -3.18
N VAL A 19 -1.65 9.48 -2.51
CA VAL A 19 -0.44 8.65 -2.54
C VAL A 19 -0.36 7.93 -1.19
N VAL A 20 -0.58 6.62 -1.22
CA VAL A 20 -0.72 5.80 -0.04
C VAL A 20 0.42 4.79 0.01
N PRO A 21 1.30 4.89 1.00
CA PRO A 21 2.32 3.86 1.17
C PRO A 21 1.71 2.58 1.73
N ILE A 22 2.22 1.43 1.29
CA ILE A 22 1.85 0.15 1.87
C ILE A 22 2.49 0.06 3.25
N PRO A 23 1.69 -0.14 4.31
CA PRO A 23 2.23 -0.21 5.67
C PRO A 23 3.02 -1.50 5.89
N LEU A 24 4.11 -1.38 6.64
CA LEU A 24 4.90 -2.52 7.06
C LEU A 24 4.18 -3.31 8.15
N HIS A 25 4.44 -4.61 8.19
CA HIS A 25 4.07 -5.40 9.34
C HIS A 25 4.75 -4.82 10.59
N ARG A 26 4.03 -4.79 11.72
CA ARG A 26 4.51 -4.19 12.95
C ARG A 26 5.90 -4.68 13.36
N HIS A 27 6.16 -5.97 13.27
CA HIS A 27 7.47 -6.55 13.62
C HIS A 27 8.58 -6.06 12.69
N ARG A 28 8.30 -5.94 11.39
CA ARG A 28 9.28 -5.44 10.43
C ARG A 28 9.57 -3.96 10.66
N TYR A 29 8.54 -3.19 11.00
CA TYR A 29 8.71 -1.77 11.31
C TYR A 29 9.64 -1.59 12.52
N LEU A 30 9.42 -2.34 13.60
CA LEU A 30 10.25 -2.28 14.79
C LEU A 30 11.70 -2.69 14.51
N ALA A 31 11.90 -3.73 13.67
CA ALA A 31 13.23 -4.20 13.31
C ALA A 31 13.98 -3.20 12.43
N ARG A 32 13.30 -2.57 11.46
CA ARG A 32 13.91 -1.64 10.51
C ARG A 32 13.87 -0.19 10.98
N ARG A 33 13.04 0.12 11.97
CA ARG A 33 12.80 1.46 12.52
C ARG A 33 12.31 2.49 11.51
N HIS A 34 11.92 2.07 10.31
CA HIS A 34 11.32 2.97 9.32
C HIS A 34 10.54 2.18 8.27
N ASN A 35 9.64 2.86 7.57
CA ASN A 35 8.89 2.30 6.47
C ASN A 35 9.41 2.92 5.17
N GLN A 36 10.13 2.13 4.36
CA GLN A 36 10.69 2.58 3.10
C GLN A 36 9.63 3.04 2.11
N SER A 37 8.48 2.37 2.10
CA SER A 37 7.37 2.77 1.22
C SER A 37 6.85 4.15 1.61
N ALA A 38 6.74 4.43 2.91
CA ALA A 38 6.31 5.74 3.39
C ALA A 38 7.32 6.85 3.04
N GLU A 39 8.61 6.56 3.20
CA GLU A 39 9.66 7.51 2.83
C GLU A 39 9.64 7.82 1.34
N LEU A 40 9.50 6.78 0.51
CA LEU A 40 9.42 6.92 -0.93
C LEU A 40 8.18 7.71 -1.34
N ALA A 41 7.03 7.39 -0.76
CA ALA A 41 5.79 8.09 -1.03
C ALA A 41 5.88 9.58 -0.67
N ARG A 42 6.48 9.88 0.47
CA ARG A 42 6.69 11.27 0.91
C ARG A 42 7.58 12.04 -0.06
N TRP A 43 8.61 11.38 -0.59
CA TRP A 43 9.51 12.00 -1.54
C TRP A 43 8.84 12.26 -2.87
N LEU A 44 8.00 11.33 -3.35
CA LEU A 44 7.34 11.43 -4.65
C LEU A 44 6.14 12.37 -4.64
N ALA A 45 5.36 12.39 -3.57
CA ALA A 45 4.05 13.01 -3.55
C ALA A 45 4.09 14.46 -3.08
N PRO A 46 3.24 15.34 -3.66
CA PRO A 46 2.94 16.62 -3.01
C PRO A 46 2.42 16.38 -1.59
N ALA A 47 2.70 17.34 -0.70
CA ALA A 47 2.37 17.18 0.72
C ALA A 47 0.88 16.98 0.98
N ASP A 48 0.02 17.61 0.18
CA ASP A 48 -1.43 17.50 0.31
C ASP A 48 -2.00 16.19 -0.23
N GLU A 49 -1.22 15.45 -1.00
CA GLU A 49 -1.61 14.15 -1.56
C GLU A 49 -1.06 12.97 -0.77
N PHE A 50 -0.01 13.18 0.02
CA PHE A 50 0.59 12.12 0.82
C PHE A 50 -0.32 11.72 1.96
N ALA A 51 -0.75 10.46 1.96
CA ALA A 51 -1.77 9.96 2.90
C ALA A 51 -1.30 8.68 3.60
N PRO A 52 -0.37 8.78 4.57
CA PRO A 52 0.20 7.59 5.23
C PRO A 52 -0.72 6.94 6.25
N ALA A 53 -1.78 7.64 6.68
CA ALA A 53 -2.65 7.19 7.76
C ALA A 53 -3.98 6.61 7.27
N ILE A 54 -4.08 6.26 5.99
CA ILE A 54 -5.31 5.69 5.43
C ILE A 54 -5.35 4.17 5.59
N LEU A 55 -4.25 3.50 5.25
CA LEU A 55 -4.18 2.05 5.19
C LEU A 55 -3.33 1.52 6.34
N PHE A 56 -3.85 0.52 7.05
CA PHE A 56 -3.16 -0.10 8.16
C PHE A 56 -3.09 -1.60 7.95
N ARG A 57 -2.00 -2.21 8.44
CA ARG A 57 -1.87 -3.65 8.44
C ARG A 57 -2.49 -4.20 9.72
N GLN A 58 -3.44 -5.12 9.56
CA GLN A 58 -4.04 -5.79 10.71
C GLN A 58 -3.04 -6.76 11.34
N HIS A 59 -3.15 -6.91 12.67
CA HIS A 59 -2.36 -7.88 13.39
C HIS A 59 -2.93 -9.28 13.15
N HIS A 60 -2.08 -10.19 12.68
CA HIS A 60 -2.45 -11.59 12.52
C HIS A 60 -1.81 -12.41 13.62
N ASN A 61 -2.66 -13.15 14.36
CA ASN A 61 -2.21 -14.03 15.45
C ASN A 61 -1.70 -15.37 14.95
N LYS A 62 -1.90 -15.68 13.67
CA LYS A 62 -1.51 -16.98 13.11
C LYS A 62 -0.27 -16.86 12.26
N SER A 63 0.70 -17.73 12.54
CA SER A 63 1.86 -17.89 11.68
C SER A 63 1.44 -18.37 10.28
N GLN A 64 2.18 -17.97 9.25
CA GLN A 64 2.04 -18.51 7.90
C GLN A 64 2.48 -19.98 7.83
N ALA A 65 3.27 -20.45 8.79
CA ALA A 65 3.75 -21.82 8.82
C ALA A 65 2.58 -22.79 9.00
N GLY A 66 2.57 -23.85 8.20
CA GLY A 66 1.53 -24.88 8.26
C GLY A 66 0.23 -24.53 7.56
N LEU A 67 0.10 -23.35 6.98
CA LEU A 67 -1.09 -22.98 6.23
C LEU A 67 -0.97 -23.48 4.78
N ASN A 68 -2.09 -23.96 4.22
CA ASN A 68 -2.16 -24.26 2.80
C ASN A 68 -2.29 -22.97 1.99
N GLN A 69 -2.22 -23.08 0.67
CA GLN A 69 -2.25 -21.91 -0.23
C GLN A 69 -3.55 -21.10 -0.07
N ALA A 70 -4.70 -21.77 0.03
CA ALA A 70 -5.97 -21.08 0.18
C ALA A 70 -6.05 -20.33 1.50
N GLN A 71 -5.55 -20.92 2.58
CA GLN A 71 -5.49 -20.27 3.90
C GLN A 71 -4.54 -19.08 3.89
N ARG A 72 -3.40 -19.20 3.21
CA ARG A 72 -2.45 -18.08 3.04
C ARG A 72 -3.07 -16.93 2.28
N GLN A 73 -3.78 -17.20 1.18
CA GLN A 73 -4.47 -16.18 0.41
C GLN A 73 -5.53 -15.47 1.24
N LYS A 74 -6.31 -16.23 2.01
CA LYS A 74 -7.33 -15.68 2.88
C LYS A 74 -6.71 -14.81 3.98
N ASN A 75 -5.58 -15.25 4.52
CA ASN A 75 -4.82 -14.52 5.54
C ASN A 75 -4.31 -13.18 4.98
N VAL A 76 -3.75 -13.20 3.77
CA VAL A 76 -3.25 -11.99 3.11
C VAL A 76 -4.40 -11.06 2.73
N ALA A 77 -5.53 -11.59 2.26
CA ALA A 77 -6.70 -10.79 1.89
C ALA A 77 -7.23 -9.96 3.06
N GLY A 78 -7.16 -10.52 4.29
CA GLY A 78 -7.56 -9.81 5.50
C GLY A 78 -6.45 -8.99 6.15
N ALA A 79 -5.30 -8.82 5.49
CA ALA A 79 -4.12 -8.20 6.09
C ALA A 79 -4.26 -6.68 6.28
N PHE A 80 -5.13 -6.02 5.53
CA PHE A 80 -5.23 -4.57 5.56
C PHE A 80 -6.60 -4.11 6.00
N THR A 81 -6.62 -2.98 6.70
CA THR A 81 -7.84 -2.30 7.09
C THR A 81 -7.67 -0.80 6.92
N MET A 82 -8.78 -0.09 6.89
CA MET A 82 -8.79 1.36 6.79
C MET A 82 -9.29 1.99 8.06
N ALA A 83 -8.77 3.19 8.36
CA ALA A 83 -9.39 4.05 9.35
C ALA A 83 -10.77 4.49 8.85
N PRO A 84 -11.86 4.26 9.60
CA PRO A 84 -13.21 4.63 9.13
C PRO A 84 -13.34 6.11 8.77
N LYS A 85 -12.65 6.98 9.50
CA LYS A 85 -12.64 8.43 9.24
C LYS A 85 -12.00 8.79 7.90
N SER A 86 -11.26 7.88 7.27
CA SER A 86 -10.61 8.13 5.98
C SER A 86 -11.51 7.90 4.78
N ARG A 87 -12.68 7.28 4.95
CA ARG A 87 -13.59 6.99 3.85
C ARG A 87 -14.04 8.24 3.08
N PRO A 88 -14.41 9.34 3.74
CA PRO A 88 -14.78 10.56 2.99
C PRO A 88 -13.62 11.11 2.16
N THR A 89 -12.38 11.01 2.66
CA THR A 89 -11.19 11.45 1.94
C THR A 89 -10.96 10.64 0.68
N LEU A 90 -11.26 9.33 0.73
CA LEU A 90 -11.11 8.43 -0.42
C LEU A 90 -12.15 8.62 -1.51
N SER A 91 -13.31 9.10 -1.19
CA SER A 91 -14.53 9.07 -2.01
C SER A 91 -14.25 9.34 -3.50
N GLY A 92 -14.17 8.27 -4.29
CA GLY A 92 -13.95 8.33 -5.73
C GLY A 92 -12.55 8.77 -6.17
N ARG A 93 -11.65 9.09 -5.25
CA ARG A 93 -10.32 9.61 -5.60
C ARG A 93 -9.41 8.48 -6.09
N PRO A 94 -8.66 8.69 -7.17
CA PRO A 94 -7.64 7.74 -7.59
C PRO A 94 -6.55 7.61 -6.52
N VAL A 95 -6.00 6.41 -6.38
CA VAL A 95 -4.96 6.12 -5.40
C VAL A 95 -3.73 5.57 -6.10
N ILE A 96 -2.57 6.08 -5.74
CA ILE A 96 -1.29 5.51 -6.12
C ILE A 96 -0.71 4.83 -4.87
N LEU A 97 -0.67 3.49 -4.89
CA LEU A 97 -0.04 2.69 -3.84
C LEU A 97 1.46 2.61 -4.07
N ILE A 98 2.22 2.90 -3.04
CA ILE A 98 3.69 2.83 -3.10
C ILE A 98 4.16 1.65 -2.27
N GLY A 99 4.90 0.74 -2.92
CA GLY A 99 5.54 -0.40 -2.25
C GLY A 99 7.03 -0.42 -2.54
N ASP A 100 7.82 -1.01 -1.64
CA ASP A 100 9.26 -1.13 -1.85
C ASP A 100 9.63 -2.38 -2.65
N VAL A 101 9.05 -3.52 -2.31
CA VAL A 101 9.33 -4.79 -2.98
C VAL A 101 8.04 -5.57 -3.20
N ILE A 102 7.90 -6.17 -4.38
CA ILE A 102 6.82 -7.10 -4.68
C ILE A 102 7.40 -8.47 -4.99
N THR A 103 6.79 -9.51 -4.44
CA THR A 103 7.15 -10.90 -4.76
C THR A 103 6.06 -11.56 -5.62
N THR A 104 4.87 -11.77 -5.06
CA THR A 104 3.76 -12.44 -5.75
C THR A 104 2.64 -11.49 -6.17
N GLY A 105 2.66 -10.26 -5.69
CA GLY A 105 1.56 -9.33 -5.90
C GLY A 105 0.40 -9.48 -4.91
N ALA A 106 0.45 -10.48 -4.03
CA ALA A 106 -0.64 -10.73 -3.09
C ALA A 106 -0.86 -9.55 -2.14
N THR A 107 0.22 -8.92 -1.68
CA THR A 107 0.14 -7.75 -0.81
C THR A 107 -0.50 -6.56 -1.52
N LEU A 108 -0.08 -6.28 -2.76
CA LEU A 108 -0.67 -5.21 -3.57
C LEU A 108 -2.15 -5.47 -3.83
N THR A 109 -2.49 -6.71 -4.16
CA THR A 109 -3.89 -7.10 -4.41
C THR A 109 -4.75 -6.90 -3.17
N ALA A 110 -4.26 -7.32 -2.01
CA ALA A 110 -4.99 -7.17 -0.75
C ALA A 110 -5.21 -5.70 -0.39
N ALA A 111 -4.17 -4.88 -0.54
CA ALA A 111 -4.26 -3.44 -0.28
C ALA A 111 -5.24 -2.77 -1.26
N THR A 112 -5.15 -3.11 -2.54
CA THR A 112 -6.03 -2.60 -3.59
C THR A 112 -7.49 -2.94 -3.28
N ASN A 113 -7.77 -4.18 -2.93
CA ASN A 113 -9.14 -4.62 -2.62
C ASN A 113 -9.69 -3.89 -1.39
N CYS A 114 -8.85 -3.65 -0.40
CA CYS A 114 -9.24 -2.88 0.77
C CYS A 114 -9.67 -1.46 0.41
N LEU A 115 -8.89 -0.80 -0.45
CA LEU A 115 -9.19 0.57 -0.89
C LEU A 115 -10.44 0.62 -1.78
N LEU A 116 -10.58 -0.30 -2.71
CA LEU A 116 -11.75 -0.36 -3.59
C LEU A 116 -13.03 -0.64 -2.80
N ALA A 117 -12.96 -1.52 -1.81
CA ALA A 117 -14.10 -1.80 -0.94
C ALA A 117 -14.51 -0.56 -0.13
N ALA A 118 -13.57 0.34 0.13
CA ALA A 118 -13.83 1.61 0.80
C ALA A 118 -14.20 2.74 -0.17
N ARG A 119 -14.47 2.39 -1.43
CA ARG A 119 -14.95 3.29 -2.49
C ARG A 119 -13.93 4.32 -2.95
N SER A 120 -12.67 3.95 -3.03
CA SER A 120 -11.69 4.73 -3.75
C SER A 120 -12.01 4.72 -5.25
N GLY A 121 -11.40 5.62 -5.99
CA GLY A 121 -11.33 5.52 -7.44
C GLY A 121 -10.32 4.46 -7.86
N PRO A 122 -9.84 4.50 -9.13
CA PRO A 122 -8.85 3.53 -9.61
C PRO A 122 -7.61 3.50 -8.73
N VAL A 123 -7.01 2.32 -8.59
CA VAL A 123 -5.80 2.11 -7.80
C VAL A 123 -4.67 1.70 -8.72
N TYR A 124 -3.57 2.44 -8.65
CA TYR A 124 -2.33 2.16 -9.38
C TYR A 124 -1.25 1.77 -8.38
N GLY A 125 -0.44 0.78 -8.72
CA GLY A 125 0.67 0.36 -7.89
C GLY A 125 2.01 0.80 -8.49
N LEU A 126 2.87 1.35 -7.65
CA LEU A 126 4.24 1.70 -8.02
C LEU A 126 5.17 1.06 -7.01
N VAL A 127 6.07 0.19 -7.49
CA VAL A 127 6.99 -0.54 -6.62
C VAL A 127 8.42 -0.31 -7.07
N LEU A 128 9.33 -0.29 -6.09
CA LEU A 128 10.75 -0.07 -6.33
C LEU A 128 11.42 -1.29 -6.98
N ALA A 129 11.05 -2.48 -6.55
CA ALA A 129 11.67 -3.71 -7.04
C ALA A 129 10.69 -4.88 -7.04
N ARG A 130 10.89 -5.79 -7.97
CA ARG A 130 10.16 -7.05 -8.01
C ARG A 130 11.15 -8.21 -7.90
N VAL A 131 10.85 -9.14 -7.02
CA VAL A 131 11.62 -10.38 -6.87
C VAL A 131 10.88 -11.49 -7.61
N LEU A 132 11.56 -12.10 -8.57
CA LEU A 132 11.02 -13.18 -9.38
C LEU A 132 11.36 -14.56 -8.80
#